data_b46d55db8e4bc6edb2c4eb859f843968
#
_entry.id   b46d55db8e4bc6edb2c4eb859f843968
#
_cell.length_a   1.000
_cell.length_b   1.000
_cell.length_c   1.000
_cell.angle_alpha   90.00
_cell.angle_beta   90.00
_cell.angle_gamma   90.00
#
_symmetry.space_group_name_H-M   'P 1'
#
loop_
_entity.id
_entity.type
_entity.pdbx_description
1 polymer ?
#
loop_
_entity_poly.entity_id
_entity_poly.type
_entity_poly.pdbx_seq_one_letter_code
_entity_poly.pdbx_strand_id
1 'polypeptide(L)'
;MNEVMMPAGYTTGKSALQSRSLLNLSFTLLLSLTTISACSGVGFPGVYRINIEQGNIVDQKMVDQLKPQMTRRQVRFVLGTPIIEDTFNADRWDYVHVVRLGNENLSRSQLTVVFEGDVLVDVEGNLVSENWPEKDAEEEGS
;
A
#
# COMPACT_ATOMS: atom_id res chain seq x y z
N MET A 1 71.34 10.36 69.45
CA MET A 1 70.46 9.21 69.36
C MET A 1 69.05 9.74 69.41
N ASN A 2 68.43 10.00 68.27
CA ASN A 2 67.00 10.21 68.15
C ASN A 2 66.53 9.65 66.84
N GLU A 3 65.94 8.47 66.87
CA GLU A 3 65.23 7.87 65.74
C GLU A 3 63.90 8.62 65.58
N VAL A 4 63.71 9.23 64.43
CA VAL A 4 62.44 9.77 64.02
C VAL A 4 61.63 8.71 63.30
N MET A 5 60.64 8.21 63.98
CA MET A 5 59.68 7.21 63.49
C MET A 5 58.78 7.87 62.46
N MET A 6 58.85 7.40 61.23
CA MET A 6 57.94 7.79 60.16
C MET A 6 56.61 7.06 60.31
N PRO A 7 55.46 7.73 60.20
CA PRO A 7 54.19 7.00 60.13
C PRO A 7 53.96 6.44 58.71
N ALA A 8 53.71 5.16 58.64
CA ALA A 8 53.33 4.44 57.46
C ALA A 8 51.93 4.77 56.98
N GLY A 9 51.82 4.95 55.65
CA GLY A 9 50.71 4.45 54.87
C GLY A 9 49.33 5.15 54.99
N TYR A 10 49.13 6.12 54.14
CA TYR A 10 47.78 6.52 53.74
C TYR A 10 47.59 6.39 52.22
N THR A 11 47.31 5.17 51.75
CA THR A 11 46.97 4.93 50.36
C THR A 11 45.84 3.92 50.24
N THR A 12 44.62 4.26 50.74
CA THR A 12 43.49 3.38 50.52
C THR A 12 42.16 4.17 50.48
N GLY A 13 42.04 5.03 49.51
CA GLY A 13 40.79 5.77 49.35
C GLY A 13 40.39 6.15 47.93
N LYS A 14 41.35 6.15 47.00
CA LYS A 14 41.09 6.65 45.65
C LYS A 14 40.57 5.58 44.65
N SER A 15 40.85 4.33 44.85
CA SER A 15 40.44 3.25 43.93
C SER A 15 38.97 2.88 44.01
N ALA A 16 38.38 2.93 45.22
CA ALA A 16 36.98 2.56 45.44
C ALA A 16 35.98 3.62 44.93
N LEU A 17 36.35 4.90 45.00
CA LEU A 17 35.53 6.00 44.49
C LEU A 17 35.54 6.02 42.95
N GLN A 18 36.68 5.72 42.34
CA GLN A 18 36.82 5.70 40.88
C GLN A 18 36.06 4.52 40.27
N SER A 19 36.04 3.37 40.93
CA SER A 19 35.28 2.19 40.49
C SER A 19 33.75 2.42 40.51
N ARG A 20 33.25 3.11 41.53
CA ARG A 20 31.82 3.44 41.64
C ARG A 20 31.38 4.45 40.58
N SER A 21 32.21 5.39 40.22
CA SER A 21 31.91 6.38 39.19
C SER A 21 31.88 5.71 37.78
N LEU A 22 32.78 4.79 37.48
CA LEU A 22 32.79 4.04 36.21
C LEU A 22 31.56 3.11 36.12
N LEU A 23 31.16 2.47 37.23
CA LEU A 23 29.97 1.63 37.26
C LEU A 23 28.68 2.45 36.99
N ASN A 24 28.57 3.62 37.60
CA ASN A 24 27.43 4.51 37.40
C ASN A 24 27.39 5.05 35.94
N LEU A 25 28.54 5.41 35.39
CA LEU A 25 28.63 5.88 34.00
C LEU A 25 28.24 4.76 33.00
N SER A 26 28.69 3.52 33.25
CA SER A 26 28.31 2.36 32.44
C SER A 26 26.82 2.06 32.53
N PHE A 27 26.24 2.17 33.74
CA PHE A 27 24.81 1.93 33.96
C PHE A 27 23.96 3.01 33.27
N THR A 28 24.33 4.27 33.33
CA THR A 28 23.61 5.36 32.64
C THR A 28 23.73 5.24 31.13
N LEU A 29 24.89 4.82 30.60
CA LEU A 29 25.08 4.59 29.18
C LEU A 29 24.20 3.43 28.67
N LEU A 30 24.14 2.32 29.45
CA LEU A 30 23.31 1.18 29.10
C LEU A 30 21.80 1.54 29.14
N LEU A 31 21.39 2.32 30.14
CA LEU A 31 19.99 2.78 30.27
C LEU A 31 19.61 3.72 29.11
N SER A 32 20.52 4.60 28.68
CA SER A 32 20.24 5.49 27.53
C SER A 32 20.15 4.72 26.20
N LEU A 33 20.94 3.65 26.06
CA LEU A 33 20.90 2.83 24.83
C LEU A 33 19.59 2.03 24.71
N THR A 34 19.02 1.58 25.83
CA THR A 34 17.73 0.88 25.82
C THR A 34 16.55 1.79 25.49
N THR A 35 16.61 3.08 25.83
CA THR A 35 15.55 4.05 25.51
C THR A 35 15.48 4.39 24.02
N ILE A 36 16.60 4.38 23.31
CA ILE A 36 16.65 4.66 21.87
C ILE A 36 16.03 3.51 21.07
N SER A 37 16.16 2.27 21.52
CA SER A 37 15.59 1.09 20.85
C SER A 37 14.08 0.97 20.99
N ALA A 38 13.47 1.62 21.97
CA ALA A 38 12.04 1.54 22.24
C ALA A 38 11.16 2.29 21.20
N CYS A 39 11.73 3.20 20.41
CA CYS A 39 10.97 3.99 19.45
C CYS A 39 10.75 3.33 18.08
N SER A 40 11.40 2.20 17.78
CA SER A 40 11.35 1.61 16.43
C SER A 40 10.24 0.59 16.18
N GLY A 41 9.47 0.22 17.21
CA GLY A 41 8.48 -0.87 17.11
C GLY A 41 7.06 -0.54 17.50
N VAL A 42 6.80 0.66 18.03
CA VAL A 42 5.44 1.03 18.44
C VAL A 42 4.74 1.72 17.27
N GLY A 43 4.01 0.95 16.48
CA GLY A 43 3.00 1.53 15.61
C GLY A 43 2.09 2.40 16.47
N PHE A 44 1.95 3.68 16.13
CA PHE A 44 1.15 4.64 16.90
C PHE A 44 -0.26 4.06 17.11
N PRO A 45 -0.68 3.74 18.34
CA PRO A 45 -2.01 3.21 18.58
C PRO A 45 -3.02 4.33 18.34
N GLY A 46 -3.71 4.27 17.18
CA GLY A 46 -4.74 5.25 16.86
C GLY A 46 -4.74 5.75 15.43
N VAL A 47 -3.83 5.30 14.57
CA VAL A 47 -3.96 5.56 13.14
C VAL A 47 -5.03 4.62 12.57
N TYR A 48 -6.25 5.14 12.48
CA TYR A 48 -7.34 4.46 11.79
C TYR A 48 -7.01 4.44 10.28
N ARG A 49 -6.80 3.25 9.75
CA ARG A 49 -6.56 3.07 8.32
C ARG A 49 -7.90 2.88 7.64
N ILE A 50 -8.32 3.87 6.88
CA ILE A 50 -9.53 3.80 6.06
C ILE A 50 -9.22 3.14 4.72
N ASN A 51 -10.18 2.38 4.22
CA ASN A 51 -10.17 1.96 2.83
C ASN A 51 -10.37 3.20 1.95
N ILE A 52 -9.49 3.39 1.00
CA ILE A 52 -9.60 4.43 -0.02
C ILE A 52 -9.88 3.72 -1.33
N GLU A 53 -11.06 3.97 -1.87
CA GLU A 53 -11.48 3.51 -3.19
C GLU A 53 -11.30 4.65 -4.17
N GLN A 54 -10.63 4.39 -5.27
CA GLN A 54 -10.36 5.38 -6.30
C GLN A 54 -10.60 4.76 -7.68
N GLY A 55 -11.21 5.54 -8.54
CA GLY A 55 -11.44 5.12 -9.91
C GLY A 55 -12.90 4.84 -10.24
N ASN A 56 -13.12 4.20 -11.37
CA ASN A 56 -14.44 3.71 -11.76
C ASN A 56 -14.74 2.41 -11.00
N ILE A 57 -15.83 2.41 -10.26
CA ILE A 57 -16.34 1.16 -9.67
C ILE A 57 -16.99 0.36 -10.81
N VAL A 58 -16.25 -0.59 -11.37
CA VAL A 58 -16.73 -1.53 -12.36
C VAL A 58 -16.82 -2.90 -11.69
N ASP A 59 -18.02 -3.46 -11.67
CA ASP A 59 -18.31 -4.79 -11.14
C ASP A 59 -18.41 -5.80 -12.30
N GLN A 60 -18.14 -7.08 -12.01
CA GLN A 60 -18.27 -8.17 -12.96
C GLN A 60 -19.64 -8.17 -13.66
N LYS A 61 -20.71 -7.93 -12.91
CA LYS A 61 -22.07 -7.85 -13.45
C LYS A 61 -22.27 -6.77 -14.50
N MET A 62 -21.50 -5.69 -14.43
CA MET A 62 -21.56 -4.63 -15.44
C MET A 62 -20.83 -5.07 -16.70
N VAL A 63 -19.69 -5.76 -16.54
CA VAL A 63 -18.93 -6.32 -17.67
C VAL A 63 -19.75 -7.38 -18.40
N ASP A 64 -20.44 -8.25 -17.68
CA ASP A 64 -21.31 -9.29 -18.25
C ASP A 64 -22.50 -8.74 -19.06
N GLN A 65 -22.86 -7.47 -18.88
CA GLN A 65 -23.90 -6.80 -19.67
C GLN A 65 -23.37 -6.23 -20.99
N LEU A 66 -22.07 -6.18 -21.15
CA LEU A 66 -21.49 -5.67 -22.39
C LEU A 66 -21.64 -6.69 -23.53
N LYS A 67 -22.11 -6.19 -24.65
CA LYS A 67 -22.30 -7.00 -25.86
C LYS A 67 -21.60 -6.35 -27.03
N PRO A 68 -21.04 -7.15 -27.96
CA PRO A 68 -20.55 -6.63 -29.21
C PRO A 68 -21.58 -5.75 -29.91
N GLN A 69 -21.12 -4.74 -30.61
CA GLN A 69 -21.94 -3.75 -31.32
C GLN A 69 -22.78 -2.79 -30.45
N MET A 70 -22.61 -2.80 -29.12
CA MET A 70 -23.15 -1.72 -28.31
C MET A 70 -22.56 -0.37 -28.69
N THR A 71 -23.39 0.66 -28.73
CA THR A 71 -22.94 2.03 -28.97
C THR A 71 -22.17 2.58 -27.76
N ARG A 72 -21.29 3.55 -27.98
CA ARG A 72 -20.58 4.28 -26.89
C ARG A 72 -21.54 4.78 -25.81
N ARG A 73 -22.73 5.23 -26.19
CA ARG A 73 -23.76 5.68 -25.25
C ARG A 73 -24.29 4.53 -24.39
N GLN A 74 -24.47 3.36 -24.94
CA GLN A 74 -24.93 2.17 -24.19
C GLN A 74 -23.84 1.69 -23.25
N VAL A 75 -22.59 1.63 -23.71
CA VAL A 75 -21.45 1.26 -22.86
C VAL A 75 -21.31 2.26 -21.69
N ARG A 76 -21.42 3.55 -21.94
CA ARG A 76 -21.39 4.58 -20.88
C ARG A 76 -22.57 4.48 -19.93
N PHE A 77 -23.71 3.99 -20.40
CA PHE A 77 -24.86 3.75 -19.53
C PHE A 77 -24.61 2.58 -18.56
N VAL A 78 -23.93 1.53 -19.03
CA VAL A 78 -23.63 0.33 -18.22
C VAL A 78 -22.44 0.57 -17.27
N LEU A 79 -21.31 1.09 -17.78
CA LEU A 79 -20.05 1.23 -17.04
C LEU A 79 -19.86 2.59 -16.37
N GLY A 80 -20.70 3.59 -16.72
CA GLY A 80 -20.48 4.96 -16.33
C GLY A 80 -19.49 5.68 -17.25
N THR A 81 -19.09 6.90 -16.85
CA THR A 81 -18.11 7.69 -17.60
C THR A 81 -16.70 7.17 -17.31
N PRO A 82 -15.89 6.85 -18.33
CA PRO A 82 -14.52 6.39 -18.12
C PRO A 82 -13.67 7.50 -17.49
N ILE A 83 -12.66 7.12 -16.72
CA ILE A 83 -11.71 8.07 -16.12
C ILE A 83 -10.73 8.56 -17.16
N ILE A 84 -10.36 7.73 -18.12
CA ILE A 84 -9.40 8.08 -19.15
C ILE A 84 -10.10 7.93 -20.50
N GLU A 85 -10.33 9.07 -21.14
CA GLU A 85 -10.66 9.18 -22.56
C GLU A 85 -9.41 9.75 -23.24
N ASP A 86 -8.66 8.89 -23.94
CA ASP A 86 -7.45 9.33 -24.62
C ASP A 86 -7.83 10.18 -25.85
N THR A 87 -7.36 11.40 -25.88
CA THR A 87 -7.61 12.33 -26.99
C THR A 87 -6.95 11.85 -28.29
N PHE A 88 -5.88 11.04 -28.17
CA PHE A 88 -5.15 10.50 -29.33
C PHE A 88 -5.73 9.16 -29.81
N ASN A 89 -6.38 8.42 -28.90
CA ASN A 89 -7.03 7.14 -29.18
C ASN A 89 -8.48 7.21 -28.72
N ALA A 90 -9.27 8.01 -29.40
CA ALA A 90 -10.69 8.23 -29.05
C ALA A 90 -11.52 6.93 -29.09
N ASP A 91 -11.00 5.89 -29.74
CA ASP A 91 -11.64 4.59 -29.85
C ASP A 91 -11.33 3.64 -28.68
N ARG A 92 -10.60 4.13 -27.66
CA ARG A 92 -10.25 3.35 -26.48
C ARG A 92 -10.66 4.09 -25.21
N TRP A 93 -11.39 3.39 -24.34
CA TRP A 93 -11.77 3.87 -23.03
C TRP A 93 -11.20 2.97 -21.94
N ASP A 94 -10.50 3.55 -20.97
CA ASP A 94 -9.91 2.83 -19.86
C ASP A 94 -10.66 3.12 -18.56
N TYR A 95 -11.09 2.05 -17.91
CA TYR A 95 -11.70 2.05 -16.59
C TYR A 95 -10.72 1.43 -15.60
N VAL A 96 -10.39 2.14 -14.57
CA VAL A 96 -9.44 1.67 -13.54
C VAL A 96 -10.06 1.85 -12.17
N HIS A 97 -10.10 0.79 -11.39
CA HIS A 97 -10.53 0.81 -10.00
C HIS A 97 -9.40 0.30 -9.10
N VAL A 98 -9.07 1.06 -8.06
CA VAL A 98 -8.02 0.72 -7.10
C VAL A 98 -8.58 0.84 -5.70
N VAL A 99 -8.45 -0.23 -4.93
CA VAL A 99 -8.77 -0.26 -3.51
C VAL A 99 -7.46 -0.29 -2.72
N ARG A 100 -7.29 0.64 -1.80
CA ARG A 100 -6.10 0.75 -0.94
C ARG A 100 -6.48 0.71 0.52
N LEU A 101 -5.66 0.02 1.31
CA LEU A 101 -5.70 0.08 2.77
C LEU A 101 -4.38 0.70 3.27
N GLY A 102 -4.43 1.97 3.65
CA GLY A 102 -3.21 2.72 3.97
C GLY A 102 -2.28 2.84 2.77
N ASN A 103 -1.06 2.29 2.85
CA ASN A 103 -0.07 2.30 1.77
C ASN A 103 -0.08 1.04 0.90
N GLU A 104 -0.97 0.10 1.18
CA GLU A 104 -1.03 -1.19 0.50
C GLU A 104 -2.19 -1.22 -0.49
N ASN A 105 -1.91 -1.66 -1.72
CA ASN A 105 -2.95 -1.88 -2.72
C ASN A 105 -3.58 -3.26 -2.46
N LEU A 106 -4.85 -3.29 -2.08
CA LEU A 106 -5.58 -4.54 -1.84
C LEU A 106 -6.09 -5.15 -3.15
N SER A 107 -6.53 -4.30 -4.06
CA SER A 107 -7.09 -4.75 -5.34
C SER A 107 -6.91 -3.68 -6.40
N ARG A 108 -6.66 -4.11 -7.62
CA ARG A 108 -6.68 -3.27 -8.81
C ARG A 108 -7.44 -3.99 -9.90
N SER A 109 -8.52 -3.38 -10.35
CA SER A 109 -9.28 -3.81 -11.51
C SER A 109 -9.04 -2.85 -12.66
N GLN A 110 -8.85 -3.39 -13.84
CA GLN A 110 -8.68 -2.63 -15.08
C GLN A 110 -9.53 -3.27 -16.17
N LEU A 111 -10.25 -2.44 -16.87
CA LEU A 111 -11.05 -2.79 -18.03
C LEU A 111 -10.78 -1.77 -19.12
N THR A 112 -10.46 -2.25 -20.30
CA THR A 112 -10.29 -1.46 -21.51
C THR A 112 -11.38 -1.84 -22.49
N VAL A 113 -12.05 -0.84 -23.01
CA VAL A 113 -13.13 -1.00 -23.98
C VAL A 113 -12.69 -0.39 -25.31
N VAL A 114 -12.73 -1.18 -26.37
CA VAL A 114 -12.28 -0.79 -27.70
C VAL A 114 -13.48 -0.63 -28.63
N PHE A 115 -13.52 0.50 -29.33
CA PHE A 115 -14.57 0.84 -30.27
C PHE A 115 -14.03 0.87 -31.70
N GLU A 116 -14.88 0.56 -32.62
CA GLU A 116 -14.68 0.88 -34.04
C GLU A 116 -15.79 1.87 -34.47
N GLY A 117 -15.38 3.12 -34.63
CA GLY A 117 -16.34 4.22 -34.79
C GLY A 117 -17.19 4.44 -33.54
N ASP A 118 -18.48 4.12 -33.60
CA ASP A 118 -19.40 4.27 -32.46
C ASP A 118 -19.79 2.94 -31.80
N VAL A 119 -19.26 1.82 -32.29
CA VAL A 119 -19.65 0.49 -31.82
C VAL A 119 -18.53 -0.22 -31.06
N LEU A 120 -18.90 -0.94 -30.01
CA LEU A 120 -18.03 -1.78 -29.21
C LEU A 120 -17.60 -3.00 -30.03
N VAL A 121 -16.28 -3.21 -30.16
CA VAL A 121 -15.70 -4.34 -30.87
C VAL A 121 -14.93 -5.28 -29.94
N ASP A 122 -14.30 -4.75 -28.87
CA ASP A 122 -13.51 -5.59 -27.98
C ASP A 122 -13.48 -5.05 -26.55
N VAL A 123 -13.28 -5.94 -25.59
CA VAL A 123 -13.14 -5.64 -24.17
C VAL A 123 -11.99 -6.44 -23.58
N GLU A 124 -11.02 -5.75 -23.00
CA GLU A 124 -9.82 -6.34 -22.41
C GLU A 124 -9.72 -6.00 -20.93
N GLY A 125 -9.17 -6.87 -20.12
CA GLY A 125 -8.88 -6.57 -18.72
C GLY A 125 -9.04 -7.76 -17.78
N ASN A 126 -8.78 -7.54 -16.51
CA ASN A 126 -8.83 -8.59 -15.49
C ASN A 126 -10.25 -8.90 -14.96
N LEU A 127 -11.24 -8.15 -15.40
CA LEU A 127 -12.67 -8.38 -15.12
C LEU A 127 -13.38 -9.05 -16.30
N VAL A 128 -12.71 -9.26 -17.43
CA VAL A 128 -13.31 -9.83 -18.61
C VAL A 128 -13.30 -11.35 -18.48
N SER A 129 -14.42 -11.98 -18.77
CA SER A 129 -14.51 -13.44 -18.86
C SER A 129 -13.63 -13.94 -20.00
N GLU A 130 -12.96 -15.08 -19.81
CA GLU A 130 -12.14 -15.72 -20.82
C GLU A 130 -12.91 -16.03 -22.12
N ASN A 131 -14.23 -16.07 -22.05
CA ASN A 131 -15.14 -16.36 -23.17
C ASN A 131 -15.80 -15.10 -23.77
N TRP A 132 -15.31 -13.90 -23.48
CA TRP A 132 -15.86 -12.70 -24.10
C TRP A 132 -15.30 -12.49 -25.53
N PRO A 133 -16.10 -12.12 -26.51
CA PRO A 133 -17.54 -11.97 -26.45
C PRO A 133 -18.19 -13.33 -26.18
N GLU A 134 -19.05 -13.38 -25.16
CA GLU A 134 -19.85 -14.57 -24.97
C GLU A 134 -20.55 -14.81 -26.28
N LYS A 135 -20.32 -15.96 -26.90
CA LYS A 135 -21.07 -16.40 -28.06
C LYS A 135 -22.49 -16.56 -27.58
N ASP A 136 -23.21 -15.47 -27.61
CA ASP A 136 -24.66 -15.54 -27.50
C ASP A 136 -25.09 -16.55 -28.53
N ALA A 137 -25.61 -17.65 -28.03
CA ALA A 137 -26.27 -18.71 -28.76
C ALA A 137 -26.62 -18.28 -30.18
N GLU A 138 -25.86 -18.81 -31.10
CA GLU A 138 -26.27 -18.80 -32.50
C GLU A 138 -27.71 -19.23 -32.50
N GLU A 139 -28.57 -18.26 -32.81
CA GLU A 139 -29.85 -18.46 -33.47
C GLU A 139 -30.40 -19.89 -33.43
N GLU A 140 -31.19 -20.22 -32.44
CA GLU A 140 -32.33 -21.10 -32.68
C GLU A 140 -33.31 -20.34 -33.59
N GLY A 141 -33.02 -20.40 -34.88
CA GLY A 141 -33.80 -19.85 -35.95
C GLY A 141 -33.78 -20.77 -37.15
N SER A 142 -34.53 -21.86 -37.10
CA SER A 142 -35.04 -22.56 -38.26
C SER A 142 -36.37 -23.23 -37.98
#